data_5895392de1f590200af75bac73dbfaee
#
_entry.id   5895392de1f590200af75bac73dbfaee
#
_cell.length_a   1.000
_cell.length_b   1.000
_cell.length_c   1.000
_cell.angle_alpha   90.00
_cell.angle_beta   90.00
_cell.angle_gamma   90.00
#
_symmetry.space_group_name_H-M   'P 1'
#
loop_
_entity.id
_entity.type
_entity.pdbx_description
1 polymer ?
#
loop_
_entity_poly.entity_id
_entity_poly.type
_entity_poly.pdbx_seq_one_letter_code
_entity_poly.pdbx_strand_id
1 'polypeptide(L)'
;DLVRSRGLGDVYKRQNLYMIHITSLDDGLELFKALGSDIRIQILKILLENNQMSMNQLANELNISNGALTGHIKKLEECGLISTSNDSSGHGNQKLCSLIQDRILVEIEKPIDLSNVYNTSIKVGQFSSHNVCPTCGMATSSFVIGELDDVRYFDHPDRFNADIMWFTKGYVEYVIPNLIPRNQKITQLSLSAEISSEAPGIDNNWPSDISFYINDTLVGTWTSPGDYGDVRGMFT
;
A
#
# COMPACT_ATOMS: atom_id res chain seq x y z
N ASP A 1 3.47 31.70 14.71
CA ASP A 1 4.14 30.96 13.64
C ASP A 1 3.33 29.69 13.38
N LEU A 2 2.48 29.79 12.39
CA LEU A 2 1.70 28.67 11.89
C LEU A 2 2.65 27.70 11.21
N VAL A 3 2.98 26.61 11.86
CA VAL A 3 3.53 25.42 11.19
C VAL A 3 2.45 24.95 10.24
N ARG A 4 2.60 25.29 8.97
CA ARG A 4 1.79 24.72 7.89
C ARG A 4 1.95 23.23 7.94
N SER A 5 0.90 22.52 8.34
CA SER A 5 0.75 21.10 8.09
C SER A 5 0.99 20.92 6.58
N ARG A 6 2.09 20.29 6.20
CA ARG A 6 2.29 19.81 4.84
C ARG A 6 1.15 18.86 4.60
N GLY A 7 0.24 19.25 3.73
CA GLY A 7 -1.10 18.70 3.66
C GLY A 7 -1.09 17.20 3.43
N LEU A 8 -1.93 16.51 4.17
CA LEU A 8 -2.38 15.13 3.89
C LEU A 8 -2.63 14.89 2.39
N GLY A 9 -3.03 15.91 1.65
CA GLY A 9 -3.20 15.85 0.20
C GLY A 9 -1.92 15.58 -0.61
N ASP A 10 -0.72 15.88 -0.10
CA ASP A 10 0.54 15.57 -0.78
C ASP A 10 1.00 14.13 -0.45
N VAL A 11 0.65 13.60 0.72
CA VAL A 11 0.87 12.21 1.10
C VAL A 11 0.03 11.29 0.21
N TYR A 12 -1.25 11.61 0.00
CA TYR A 12 -2.13 10.83 -0.88
C TYR A 12 -1.79 10.93 -2.37
N LYS A 13 -1.26 12.05 -2.84
CA LYS A 13 -0.82 12.18 -4.25
C LYS A 13 0.42 11.35 -4.59
N ARG A 14 1.24 10.97 -3.61
CA ARG A 14 2.39 10.08 -3.79
C ARG A 14 2.04 8.59 -3.65
N GLN A 15 0.84 8.25 -3.18
CA GLN A 15 0.41 6.87 -2.90
C GLN A 15 -0.05 6.05 -4.11
N ASN A 16 0.09 6.55 -5.35
CA ASN A 16 -0.03 5.72 -6.54
C ASN A 16 1.29 4.99 -6.86
N LEU A 17 1.95 4.43 -5.85
CA LEU A 17 3.00 3.45 -6.04
C LEU A 17 2.32 2.12 -6.38
N TYR A 18 2.35 1.80 -7.66
CA TYR A 18 1.78 0.56 -8.17
C TYR A 18 2.66 -0.59 -7.71
N MET A 19 2.13 -1.44 -6.86
CA MET A 19 2.75 -2.72 -6.49
C MET A 19 2.18 -3.82 -7.39
N ILE A 20 3.05 -4.62 -7.97
CA ILE A 20 2.62 -5.87 -8.60
C ILE A 20 2.42 -6.90 -7.49
N HIS A 21 1.19 -7.37 -7.32
CA HIS A 21 0.85 -8.42 -6.38
C HIS A 21 0.46 -9.69 -7.14
N ILE A 22 1.21 -10.76 -6.95
CA ILE A 22 1.02 -12.07 -7.57
C ILE A 22 0.53 -13.03 -6.50
N THR A 23 -0.72 -13.43 -6.60
CA THR A 23 -1.38 -14.37 -5.69
C THR A 23 -1.37 -15.82 -6.20
N SER A 24 -0.93 -16.04 -7.43
CA SER A 24 -0.77 -17.35 -8.05
C SER A 24 0.51 -17.39 -8.87
N LEU A 25 1.28 -18.47 -8.77
CA LEU A 25 2.49 -18.65 -9.57
C LEU A 25 2.21 -18.65 -11.07
N ASP A 26 1.04 -19.12 -11.49
CA ASP A 26 0.64 -19.13 -12.89
C ASP A 26 0.43 -17.72 -13.43
N ASP A 27 -0.16 -16.82 -12.64
CA ASP A 27 -0.36 -15.41 -12.99
C ASP A 27 0.98 -14.66 -13.07
N GLY A 28 1.96 -15.08 -12.28
CA GLY A 28 3.31 -14.51 -12.25
C GLY A 28 4.24 -14.96 -13.37
N LEU A 29 3.87 -15.98 -14.17
CA LEU A 29 4.78 -16.67 -15.06
C LEU A 29 5.51 -15.71 -16.04
N GLU A 30 4.81 -14.78 -16.66
CA GLU A 30 5.41 -13.83 -17.61
C GLU A 30 6.35 -12.84 -16.90
N LEU A 31 6.00 -12.40 -15.69
CA LEU A 31 6.88 -11.56 -14.87
C LEU A 31 8.16 -12.32 -14.47
N PHE A 32 8.05 -13.58 -14.05
CA PHE A 32 9.22 -14.39 -13.69
C PHE A 32 10.13 -14.62 -14.89
N LYS A 33 9.56 -14.89 -16.09
CA LYS A 33 10.34 -14.95 -17.34
C LYS A 33 11.00 -13.62 -17.68
N ALA A 34 10.31 -12.50 -17.43
CA ALA A 34 10.87 -11.18 -17.65
C ALA A 34 12.05 -10.91 -16.72
N LEU A 35 11.94 -11.23 -15.44
CA LEU A 35 12.99 -11.04 -14.44
C LEU A 35 14.13 -12.07 -14.56
N GLY A 36 13.92 -13.22 -15.19
CA GLY A 36 14.93 -14.26 -15.42
C GLY A 36 15.95 -13.90 -16.52
N SER A 37 16.40 -12.63 -16.61
CA SER A 37 17.39 -12.19 -17.59
C SER A 37 18.30 -11.11 -17.01
N ASP A 38 19.61 -11.36 -17.03
CA ASP A 38 20.62 -10.44 -16.50
C ASP A 38 20.51 -9.03 -17.11
N ILE A 39 20.33 -8.95 -18.43
CA ILE A 39 20.19 -7.66 -19.15
C ILE A 39 18.96 -6.90 -18.62
N ARG A 40 17.82 -7.57 -18.44
CA ARG A 40 16.61 -6.91 -17.95
C ARG A 40 16.72 -6.47 -16.49
N ILE A 41 17.40 -7.26 -15.66
CA ILE A 41 17.73 -6.85 -14.30
C ILE A 41 18.66 -5.62 -14.29
N GLN A 42 19.65 -5.57 -15.18
CA GLN A 42 20.52 -4.39 -15.32
C GLN A 42 19.73 -3.15 -15.77
N ILE A 43 18.79 -3.29 -16.72
CA ILE A 43 17.90 -2.19 -17.14
C ILE A 43 17.14 -1.63 -15.93
N LEU A 44 16.52 -2.50 -15.14
CA LEU A 44 15.76 -2.09 -13.95
C LEU A 44 16.66 -1.39 -12.93
N LYS A 45 17.88 -1.88 -12.66
CA LYS A 45 18.85 -1.23 -11.76
C LYS A 45 19.21 0.17 -12.23
N ILE A 46 19.50 0.32 -13.51
CA ILE A 46 19.83 1.63 -14.10
C ILE A 46 18.65 2.60 -13.95
N LEU A 47 17.40 2.12 -14.19
CA LEU A 47 16.20 2.95 -14.06
C LEU A 47 15.84 3.26 -12.61
N LEU A 48 16.23 2.44 -11.63
CA LEU A 48 16.11 2.75 -10.20
C LEU A 48 17.02 3.90 -9.77
N GLU A 49 18.22 3.98 -10.35
CA GLU A 49 19.16 5.07 -10.07
C GLU A 49 18.82 6.36 -10.85
N ASN A 50 18.16 6.21 -12.00
CA ASN A 50 17.82 7.30 -12.91
C ASN A 50 16.32 7.29 -13.18
N ASN A 51 15.61 8.32 -12.75
CA ASN A 51 14.14 8.38 -12.86
C ASN A 51 13.61 8.12 -14.29
N GLN A 52 14.41 8.50 -15.32
CA GLN A 52 14.04 8.34 -16.71
C GLN A 52 15.30 8.33 -17.59
N MET A 53 15.34 7.43 -18.58
CA MET A 53 16.44 7.35 -19.56
C MET A 53 15.92 7.09 -20.97
N SER A 54 16.62 7.65 -21.97
CA SER A 54 16.33 7.36 -23.37
C SER A 54 16.84 5.97 -23.77
N MET A 55 16.21 5.38 -24.80
CA MET A 55 16.66 4.11 -25.38
C MET A 55 18.15 4.13 -25.76
N ASN A 56 18.65 5.24 -26.29
CA ASN A 56 20.07 5.38 -26.69
C ASN A 56 20.99 5.38 -25.47
N GLN A 57 20.62 6.08 -24.39
CA GLN A 57 21.41 6.09 -23.15
C GLN A 57 21.48 4.70 -22.53
N LEU A 58 20.34 4.00 -22.43
CA LEU A 58 20.29 2.62 -21.93
C LEU A 58 21.12 1.65 -22.77
N ALA A 59 21.05 1.74 -24.11
CA ALA A 59 21.82 0.91 -25.01
C ALA A 59 23.34 1.12 -24.84
N ASN A 60 23.76 2.39 -24.71
CA ASN A 60 25.16 2.75 -24.46
C ASN A 60 25.64 2.22 -23.10
N GLU A 61 24.87 2.43 -22.03
CA GLU A 61 25.22 1.98 -20.68
C GLU A 61 25.38 0.46 -20.62
N LEU A 62 24.51 -0.26 -21.30
CA LEU A 62 24.52 -1.72 -21.36
C LEU A 62 25.46 -2.29 -22.42
N ASN A 63 26.07 -1.44 -23.24
CA ASN A 63 26.90 -1.83 -24.38
C ASN A 63 26.25 -2.84 -25.34
N ILE A 64 24.96 -2.59 -25.66
CA ILE A 64 24.17 -3.41 -26.59
C ILE A 64 23.58 -2.53 -27.69
N SER A 65 23.15 -3.15 -28.80
CA SER A 65 22.48 -2.43 -29.87
C SER A 65 21.05 -2.02 -29.49
N ASN A 66 20.55 -0.90 -30.04
CA ASN A 66 19.15 -0.48 -29.86
C ASN A 66 18.15 -1.55 -30.29
N GLY A 67 18.46 -2.35 -31.31
CA GLY A 67 17.60 -3.45 -31.73
C GLY A 67 17.49 -4.54 -30.68
N ALA A 68 18.60 -4.92 -30.05
CA ALA A 68 18.60 -5.88 -28.94
C ALA A 68 17.86 -5.31 -27.73
N LEU A 69 18.12 -4.04 -27.36
CA LEU A 69 17.47 -3.37 -26.25
C LEU A 69 15.94 -3.34 -26.41
N THR A 70 15.44 -3.07 -27.64
CA THR A 70 13.99 -2.98 -27.91
C THR A 70 13.23 -4.24 -27.48
N GLY A 71 13.81 -5.42 -27.70
CA GLY A 71 13.20 -6.68 -27.26
C GLY A 71 13.14 -6.86 -25.74
N HIS A 72 14.15 -6.35 -25.03
CA HIS A 72 14.17 -6.37 -23.56
C HIS A 72 13.17 -5.38 -22.97
N ILE A 73 13.12 -4.15 -23.50
CA ILE A 73 12.19 -3.10 -23.07
C ILE A 73 10.75 -3.55 -23.28
N LYS A 74 10.42 -4.12 -24.45
CA LYS A 74 9.07 -4.62 -24.72
C LYS A 74 8.60 -5.64 -23.69
N LYS A 75 9.45 -6.59 -23.28
CA LYS A 75 9.12 -7.60 -22.27
C LYS A 75 8.90 -7.00 -20.88
N LEU A 76 9.68 -6.00 -20.52
CA LEU A 76 9.50 -5.30 -19.24
C LEU A 76 8.23 -4.42 -19.23
N GLU A 77 7.89 -3.83 -20.37
CA GLU A 77 6.68 -3.03 -20.57
C GLU A 77 5.42 -3.93 -20.53
N GLU A 78 5.46 -5.08 -21.20
CA GLU A 78 4.38 -6.09 -21.19
C GLU A 78 4.07 -6.62 -19.78
N CYS A 79 5.07 -6.67 -18.89
CA CYS A 79 4.90 -7.07 -17.49
C CYS A 79 4.53 -5.89 -16.56
N GLY A 80 4.37 -4.67 -17.10
CA GLY A 80 4.00 -3.51 -16.30
C GLY A 80 5.11 -3.00 -15.36
N LEU A 81 6.38 -3.39 -15.57
CA LEU A 81 7.50 -2.92 -14.74
C LEU A 81 8.00 -1.55 -15.15
N ILE A 82 7.93 -1.24 -16.42
CA ILE A 82 8.37 0.02 -17.00
C ILE A 82 7.30 0.59 -17.93
N SER A 83 7.37 1.88 -18.17
CA SER A 83 6.62 2.56 -19.22
C SER A 83 7.56 3.24 -20.19
N THR A 84 7.08 3.45 -21.41
CA THR A 84 7.77 4.23 -22.40
C THR A 84 6.93 5.41 -22.86
N SER A 85 7.57 6.57 -23.01
CA SER A 85 6.94 7.80 -23.51
C SER A 85 7.80 8.41 -24.63
N ASN A 86 7.19 9.21 -25.48
CA ASN A 86 7.94 9.98 -26.49
C ASN A 86 8.28 11.36 -25.93
N ASP A 87 9.53 11.73 -25.99
CA ASP A 87 9.95 13.10 -25.67
C ASP A 87 9.61 14.01 -26.85
N SER A 88 8.71 14.97 -26.60
CA SER A 88 8.32 15.99 -27.60
C SER A 88 9.03 17.34 -27.40
N SER A 89 9.93 17.44 -26.41
CA SER A 89 10.55 18.71 -26.00
C SER A 89 11.88 19.03 -26.69
N GLY A 90 12.42 18.12 -27.50
CA GLY A 90 13.75 18.27 -28.11
C GLY A 90 13.82 17.94 -29.60
N HIS A 91 15.00 18.14 -30.19
CA HIS A 91 15.28 17.78 -31.59
C HIS A 91 15.34 16.25 -31.77
N GLY A 92 14.20 15.64 -32.09
CA GLY A 92 14.09 14.20 -32.39
C GLY A 92 13.11 13.47 -31.50
N ASN A 93 12.46 12.46 -32.06
CA ASN A 93 11.48 11.62 -31.38
C ASN A 93 12.23 10.58 -30.54
N GLN A 94 12.66 10.96 -29.33
CA GLN A 94 13.34 10.03 -28.41
C GLN A 94 12.32 9.28 -27.56
N LYS A 95 12.45 7.96 -27.52
CA LYS A 95 11.67 7.11 -26.64
C LYS A 95 12.35 7.06 -25.26
N LEU A 96 11.66 7.53 -24.25
CA LEU A 96 12.11 7.55 -22.86
C LEU A 96 11.51 6.37 -22.10
N CYS A 97 12.30 5.73 -21.25
CA CYS A 97 11.91 4.62 -20.39
C CYS A 97 11.91 5.06 -18.94
N SER A 98 10.88 4.69 -18.18
CA SER A 98 10.74 4.99 -16.75
C SER A 98 10.26 3.74 -16.01
N LEU A 99 10.75 3.54 -14.79
CA LEU A 99 10.22 2.52 -13.89
C LEU A 99 8.84 2.96 -13.38
N ILE A 100 7.86 2.07 -13.40
CA ILE A 100 6.52 2.32 -12.85
C ILE A 100 6.23 1.52 -11.58
N GLN A 101 6.99 0.46 -11.34
CA GLN A 101 6.81 -0.42 -10.20
C GLN A 101 8.11 -0.51 -9.41
N ASP A 102 8.04 -0.25 -8.12
CA ASP A 102 9.19 -0.35 -7.22
C ASP A 102 9.10 -1.59 -6.31
N ARG A 103 7.94 -2.24 -6.29
CA ARG A 103 7.67 -3.40 -5.43
C ARG A 103 6.96 -4.51 -6.18
N ILE A 104 7.35 -5.73 -5.87
CA ILE A 104 6.71 -6.95 -6.33
C ILE A 104 6.49 -7.83 -5.11
N LEU A 105 5.24 -8.15 -4.82
CA LEU A 105 4.86 -9.14 -3.82
C LEU A 105 4.44 -10.43 -4.52
N VAL A 106 5.08 -11.53 -4.15
CA VAL A 106 4.74 -12.87 -4.64
C VAL A 106 4.31 -13.72 -3.46
N GLU A 107 3.06 -14.14 -3.46
CA GLU A 107 2.52 -15.07 -2.48
C GLU A 107 2.53 -16.48 -3.07
N ILE A 108 3.17 -17.41 -2.35
CA ILE A 108 3.19 -18.84 -2.71
C ILE A 108 2.35 -19.58 -1.69
N GLU A 109 1.05 -19.49 -1.84
CA GLU A 109 0.11 -20.13 -0.93
C GLU A 109 -0.50 -21.37 -1.55
N LYS A 110 -0.86 -22.33 -0.68
CA LYS A 110 -1.71 -23.44 -1.12
C LYS A 110 -3.10 -22.88 -1.43
N PRO A 111 -3.76 -23.36 -2.52
CA PRO A 111 -5.15 -23.01 -2.75
C PRO A 111 -5.97 -23.30 -1.49
N ILE A 112 -6.52 -22.26 -0.88
CA ILE A 112 -7.43 -22.41 0.25
C ILE A 112 -8.77 -22.85 -0.34
N ASP A 113 -9.32 -23.93 0.18
CA ASP A 113 -10.71 -24.29 -0.12
C ASP A 113 -11.63 -23.20 0.48
N LEU A 114 -12.08 -22.29 -0.37
CA LEU A 114 -12.94 -21.18 0.03
C LEU A 114 -14.39 -21.59 0.27
N SER A 115 -14.75 -22.86 0.07
CA SER A 115 -16.13 -23.34 0.24
C SER A 115 -16.68 -23.14 1.65
N ASN A 116 -15.79 -23.04 2.65
CA ASN A 116 -16.10 -22.84 4.06
C ASN A 116 -15.44 -21.59 4.66
N VAL A 117 -15.08 -20.63 3.83
CA VAL A 117 -14.50 -19.35 4.26
C VAL A 117 -15.54 -18.24 4.14
N TYR A 118 -15.75 -17.52 5.21
CA TYR A 118 -16.66 -16.37 5.28
C TYR A 118 -15.83 -15.11 5.47
N ASN A 119 -15.80 -14.27 4.45
CA ASN A 119 -15.08 -13.01 4.47
C ASN A 119 -16.03 -11.83 4.65
N THR A 120 -15.62 -10.85 5.45
CA THR A 120 -16.26 -9.54 5.51
C THR A 120 -15.20 -8.45 5.56
N SER A 121 -15.47 -7.36 4.89
CA SER A 121 -14.62 -6.17 4.89
C SER A 121 -15.37 -5.02 5.53
N ILE A 122 -14.72 -4.33 6.47
CA ILE A 122 -15.30 -3.22 7.22
C ILE A 122 -14.36 -2.03 7.07
N LYS A 123 -14.89 -0.88 6.67
CA LYS A 123 -14.11 0.36 6.63
C LYS A 123 -13.77 0.85 8.03
N VAL A 124 -12.65 1.54 8.16
CA VAL A 124 -12.16 2.04 9.47
C VAL A 124 -13.18 2.91 10.21
N GLY A 125 -13.98 3.68 9.51
CA GLY A 125 -15.04 4.52 10.12
C GLY A 125 -16.36 3.80 10.42
N GLN A 126 -16.49 2.49 10.17
CA GLN A 126 -17.71 1.71 10.43
C GLN A 126 -17.75 1.08 11.83
N PHE A 127 -17.01 1.63 12.78
CA PHE A 127 -17.07 1.20 14.16
C PHE A 127 -18.46 1.46 14.78
N SER A 128 -18.83 0.63 15.74
CA SER A 128 -20.12 0.70 16.46
C SER A 128 -20.02 1.52 17.75
N SER A 129 -18.83 1.56 18.35
CA SER A 129 -18.54 2.27 19.58
C SER A 129 -17.11 2.78 19.57
N HIS A 130 -16.87 3.87 20.27
CA HIS A 130 -15.54 4.43 20.43
C HIS A 130 -15.40 5.17 21.76
N ASN A 131 -14.17 5.29 22.22
CA ASN A 131 -13.77 6.22 23.25
C ASN A 131 -12.32 6.61 22.98
N VAL A 132 -12.12 7.74 22.33
CA VAL A 132 -10.83 8.18 21.81
C VAL A 132 -10.41 9.49 22.46
N CYS A 133 -9.10 9.70 22.56
CA CYS A 133 -8.51 10.94 23.09
C CYS A 133 -7.71 11.64 21.98
N PRO A 134 -7.67 12.98 21.98
CA PRO A 134 -6.76 13.75 21.14
C PRO A 134 -5.27 13.42 21.47
N THR A 135 -4.35 13.51 20.50
CA THR A 135 -4.60 13.94 19.12
C THR A 135 -5.39 12.88 18.36
N CYS A 136 -6.44 13.27 17.66
CA CYS A 136 -7.30 12.31 16.98
C CYS A 136 -7.91 12.92 15.71
N GLY A 137 -8.35 12.06 14.81
CA GLY A 137 -9.02 12.50 13.58
C GLY A 137 -9.35 11.34 12.64
N MET A 138 -10.02 11.68 11.57
CA MET A 138 -10.33 10.79 10.47
C MET A 138 -10.22 11.54 9.13
N ALA A 139 -9.84 10.83 8.09
CA ALA A 139 -9.77 11.40 6.76
C ALA A 139 -10.21 10.42 5.70
N THR A 140 -10.64 10.96 4.57
CA THR A 140 -10.79 10.27 3.29
C THR A 140 -9.53 10.52 2.45
N SER A 141 -9.43 9.89 1.30
CA SER A 141 -8.36 10.18 0.32
C SER A 141 -8.35 11.65 -0.17
N SER A 142 -9.37 12.44 0.14
CA SER A 142 -9.54 13.80 -0.42
C SER A 142 -9.64 14.90 0.62
N PHE A 143 -10.10 14.61 1.84
CA PHE A 143 -10.33 15.62 2.88
C PHE A 143 -10.32 15.02 4.29
N VAL A 144 -10.03 15.87 5.28
CA VAL A 144 -10.19 15.55 6.70
C VAL A 144 -11.66 15.64 7.07
N ILE A 145 -12.18 14.66 7.80
CA ILE A 145 -13.56 14.65 8.26
C ILE A 145 -13.67 15.54 9.51
N GLY A 146 -14.31 16.69 9.33
CA GLY A 146 -14.48 17.67 10.39
C GLY A 146 -13.20 18.42 10.75
N GLU A 147 -12.94 18.57 12.04
CA GLU A 147 -11.79 19.28 12.60
C GLU A 147 -10.84 18.29 13.30
N LEU A 148 -9.53 18.57 13.24
CA LEU A 148 -8.54 17.80 13.96
C LEU A 148 -8.71 17.95 15.47
N ASP A 149 -8.39 16.90 16.21
CA ASP A 149 -8.41 16.83 17.66
C ASP A 149 -9.78 17.04 18.33
N ASP A 150 -10.85 16.96 17.55
CA ASP A 150 -12.21 17.03 18.03
C ASP A 150 -12.90 15.66 17.95
N VAL A 151 -13.03 15.00 19.11
CA VAL A 151 -13.62 13.66 19.24
C VAL A 151 -15.07 13.56 18.77
N ARG A 152 -15.81 14.71 18.69
CA ARG A 152 -17.21 14.73 18.27
C ARG A 152 -17.38 14.27 16.80
N TYR A 153 -16.33 14.42 15.99
CA TYR A 153 -16.40 14.01 14.59
C TYR A 153 -16.31 12.49 14.42
N PHE A 154 -15.94 11.74 15.46
CA PHE A 154 -16.08 10.29 15.46
C PHE A 154 -17.54 9.82 15.40
N ASP A 155 -18.49 10.67 15.74
CA ASP A 155 -19.93 10.44 15.58
C ASP A 155 -20.50 11.07 14.29
N HIS A 156 -19.68 11.77 13.50
CA HIS A 156 -20.14 12.42 12.27
C HIS A 156 -20.55 11.38 11.21
N PRO A 157 -21.64 11.59 10.43
CA PRO A 157 -22.07 10.64 9.40
C PRO A 157 -20.99 10.33 8.35
N ASP A 158 -20.16 11.31 7.98
CA ASP A 158 -19.09 11.12 6.99
C ASP A 158 -18.00 10.15 7.45
N ARG A 159 -17.96 9.77 8.74
CA ARG A 159 -17.03 8.76 9.24
C ARG A 159 -17.09 7.44 8.48
N PHE A 160 -18.27 7.08 7.94
CA PHE A 160 -18.43 5.88 7.13
C PHE A 160 -17.64 5.90 5.81
N ASN A 161 -17.16 7.07 5.40
CA ASN A 161 -16.29 7.25 4.24
C ASN A 161 -14.81 7.30 4.59
N ALA A 162 -14.45 7.25 5.89
CA ALA A 162 -13.07 7.33 6.32
C ALA A 162 -12.24 6.17 5.76
N ASP A 163 -11.07 6.51 5.23
CA ASP A 163 -10.05 5.59 4.75
C ASP A 163 -8.94 5.42 5.81
N ILE A 164 -8.79 6.41 6.70
CA ILE A 164 -7.85 6.38 7.82
C ILE A 164 -8.47 7.03 9.06
N MET A 165 -8.09 6.56 10.24
CA MET A 165 -8.35 7.21 11.53
C MET A 165 -7.13 7.09 12.43
N TRP A 166 -6.99 8.05 13.35
CA TRP A 166 -5.95 8.04 14.36
C TRP A 166 -6.46 8.58 15.68
N PHE A 167 -5.84 8.19 16.77
CA PHE A 167 -6.08 8.72 18.12
C PHE A 167 -4.91 8.34 19.05
N THR A 168 -4.64 9.20 20.04
CA THR A 168 -3.51 8.96 20.95
C THR A 168 -3.78 7.82 21.92
N LYS A 169 -5.00 7.72 22.42
CA LYS A 169 -5.40 6.72 23.42
C LYS A 169 -6.88 6.42 23.30
N GLY A 170 -7.26 5.18 23.59
CA GLY A 170 -8.66 4.79 23.63
C GLY A 170 -8.91 3.51 22.87
N TYR A 171 -10.13 3.35 22.38
CA TYR A 171 -10.53 2.17 21.60
C TYR A 171 -11.58 2.52 20.55
N VAL A 172 -11.67 1.66 19.55
CA VAL A 172 -12.79 1.55 18.62
C VAL A 172 -13.27 0.11 18.61
N GLU A 173 -14.58 -0.08 18.51
CA GLU A 173 -15.22 -1.38 18.52
C GLU A 173 -16.02 -1.58 17.23
N TYR A 174 -15.88 -2.75 16.61
CA TYR A 174 -16.61 -3.13 15.42
C TYR A 174 -17.54 -4.29 15.70
N VAL A 175 -18.79 -4.17 15.31
CA VAL A 175 -19.74 -5.27 15.34
C VAL A 175 -19.74 -5.99 14.00
N ILE A 176 -19.30 -7.24 14.01
CA ILE A 176 -19.24 -8.09 12.82
C ILE A 176 -20.39 -9.08 12.88
N PRO A 177 -21.31 -9.09 11.90
CA PRO A 177 -22.40 -10.06 11.89
C PRO A 177 -21.86 -11.49 11.71
N ASN A 178 -22.28 -12.38 12.60
CA ASN A 178 -21.96 -13.80 12.42
C ASN A 178 -22.95 -14.42 11.43
N LEU A 179 -22.53 -14.53 10.18
CA LEU A 179 -23.29 -15.14 9.09
C LEU A 179 -23.02 -16.63 8.92
N ILE A 180 -22.22 -17.23 9.80
CA ILE A 180 -21.89 -18.66 9.74
C ILE A 180 -23.12 -19.49 10.11
N PRO A 181 -23.49 -20.51 9.32
CA PRO A 181 -24.58 -21.43 9.65
C PRO A 181 -24.41 -22.06 11.03
N ARG A 182 -25.50 -22.17 11.79
CA ARG A 182 -25.47 -22.65 13.19
C ARG A 182 -24.90 -24.06 13.37
N ASN A 183 -24.91 -24.89 12.31
CA ASN A 183 -24.38 -26.24 12.31
C ASN A 183 -22.87 -26.28 11.97
N GLN A 184 -22.25 -25.16 11.70
CA GLN A 184 -20.82 -25.09 11.43
C GLN A 184 -20.06 -24.59 12.67
N LYS A 185 -18.84 -25.10 12.84
CA LYS A 185 -17.94 -24.71 13.92
C LYS A 185 -16.82 -23.87 13.33
N ILE A 186 -16.55 -22.71 13.93
CA ILE A 186 -15.40 -21.90 13.59
C ILE A 186 -14.15 -22.63 14.04
N THR A 187 -13.24 -22.89 13.12
CA THR A 187 -11.93 -23.50 13.38
C THR A 187 -10.81 -22.46 13.37
N GLN A 188 -11.00 -21.38 12.64
CA GLN A 188 -10.04 -20.30 12.53
C GLN A 188 -10.75 -18.96 12.35
N LEU A 189 -10.25 -17.92 12.98
CA LEU A 189 -10.64 -16.53 12.76
C LEU A 189 -9.37 -15.74 12.46
N SER A 190 -9.39 -15.02 11.35
CA SER A 190 -8.27 -14.15 10.94
C SER A 190 -8.77 -12.71 10.80
N LEU A 191 -7.98 -11.77 11.30
CA LEU A 191 -8.17 -10.34 11.13
C LEU A 191 -6.96 -9.77 10.39
N SER A 192 -7.21 -9.02 9.32
CA SER A 192 -6.19 -8.25 8.61
C SER A 192 -6.52 -6.77 8.71
N ALA A 193 -5.57 -5.96 9.14
CA ALA A 193 -5.71 -4.52 9.22
C ALA A 193 -4.34 -3.86 9.01
N GLU A 194 -4.33 -2.70 8.38
CA GLU A 194 -3.15 -1.84 8.34
C GLU A 194 -3.18 -0.97 9.59
N ILE A 195 -2.12 -1.05 10.38
CA ILE A 195 -1.98 -0.31 11.63
C ILE A 195 -0.54 0.17 11.81
N SER A 196 -0.38 1.33 12.41
CA SER A 196 0.92 1.96 12.69
C SER A 196 0.82 2.85 13.92
N SER A 197 1.98 3.21 14.50
CA SER A 197 2.07 4.39 15.35
C SER A 197 2.00 5.65 14.50
N GLU A 198 1.61 6.76 15.12
CA GLU A 198 1.59 8.09 14.51
C GLU A 198 2.38 9.04 15.39
N ALA A 199 3.40 9.67 14.85
CA ALA A 199 4.25 10.65 15.53
C ALA A 199 4.03 12.07 14.98
N PRO A 200 4.35 13.12 15.72
CA PRO A 200 4.45 14.47 15.19
C PRO A 200 5.62 14.58 14.18
N GLY A 201 5.36 14.28 12.92
CA GLY A 201 6.39 14.11 11.88
C GLY A 201 6.69 12.62 11.65
N ILE A 202 7.90 12.28 11.25
CA ILE A 202 8.33 10.89 11.04
C ILE A 202 9.32 10.52 12.15
N ASP A 203 8.99 9.49 12.93
CA ASP A 203 9.88 8.96 13.97
C ASP A 203 9.78 7.43 14.03
N ASN A 204 10.84 6.78 13.57
CA ASN A 204 10.95 5.31 13.57
C ASN A 204 11.02 4.70 14.99
N ASN A 205 11.16 5.52 16.02
CA ASN A 205 11.21 5.10 17.42
C ASN A 205 10.09 5.76 18.22
N TRP A 206 8.85 5.56 17.79
CA TRP A 206 7.62 6.08 18.43
C TRP A 206 6.67 4.93 18.75
N PRO A 207 6.98 4.13 19.79
CA PRO A 207 6.24 2.90 20.05
C PRO A 207 4.82 3.16 20.55
N SER A 208 3.89 2.32 20.08
CA SER A 208 2.49 2.31 20.52
C SER A 208 2.01 0.89 20.78
N ASP A 209 1.39 0.65 21.92
CA ASP A 209 0.78 -0.63 22.24
C ASP A 209 -0.65 -0.70 21.70
N ILE A 210 -0.90 -1.64 20.80
CA ILE A 210 -2.19 -1.88 20.18
C ILE A 210 -2.70 -3.24 20.63
N SER A 211 -3.79 -3.26 21.41
CA SER A 211 -4.37 -4.46 21.95
C SER A 211 -5.64 -4.84 21.19
N PHE A 212 -5.78 -6.13 20.90
CA PHE A 212 -6.91 -6.70 20.16
C PHE A 212 -7.79 -7.51 21.11
N TYR A 213 -9.08 -7.26 21.03
CA TYR A 213 -10.09 -7.97 21.80
C TYR A 213 -11.13 -8.59 20.87
N ILE A 214 -11.58 -9.79 21.17
CA ILE A 214 -12.71 -10.45 20.51
C ILE A 214 -13.71 -10.87 21.58
N ASN A 215 -14.93 -10.31 21.52
CA ASN A 215 -15.98 -10.53 22.53
C ASN A 215 -15.43 -10.37 23.96
N ASP A 216 -14.85 -9.21 24.25
CA ASP A 216 -14.25 -8.84 25.57
C ASP A 216 -13.03 -9.67 25.99
N THR A 217 -12.57 -10.61 25.16
CA THR A 217 -11.38 -11.41 25.44
C THR A 217 -10.17 -10.80 24.76
N LEU A 218 -9.12 -10.47 25.53
CA LEU A 218 -7.83 -10.05 24.98
C LEU A 218 -7.20 -11.21 24.20
N VAL A 219 -6.98 -11.01 22.90
CA VAL A 219 -6.34 -12.02 22.02
C VAL A 219 -4.87 -11.74 21.81
N GLY A 220 -4.42 -10.51 22.00
CA GLY A 220 -3.02 -10.13 21.91
C GLY A 220 -2.81 -8.64 21.98
N THR A 221 -1.55 -8.27 22.21
CA THR A 221 -1.08 -6.89 22.12
C THR A 221 0.14 -6.87 21.22
N TRP A 222 0.15 -5.96 20.26
CA TRP A 222 1.29 -5.71 19.39
C TRP A 222 1.83 -4.30 19.68
N THR A 223 3.13 -4.20 19.89
CA THR A 223 3.79 -2.91 20.02
C THR A 223 4.31 -2.48 18.65
N SER A 224 3.67 -1.48 18.06
CA SER A 224 4.19 -0.82 16.87
C SER A 224 5.47 -0.09 17.24
N PRO A 225 6.59 -0.34 16.55
CA PRO A 225 7.88 0.25 16.95
C PRO A 225 8.00 1.73 16.63
N GLY A 226 7.26 2.24 15.66
CA GLY A 226 7.38 3.62 15.26
C GLY A 226 6.38 4.04 14.17
N ASP A 227 6.50 5.30 13.80
CA ASP A 227 5.85 5.90 12.66
C ASP A 227 6.81 5.86 11.47
N TYR A 228 6.41 5.16 10.43
CA TYR A 228 7.22 4.97 9.22
C TYR A 228 6.96 6.04 8.15
N GLY A 229 6.15 7.05 8.48
CA GLY A 229 5.82 8.16 7.60
C GLY A 229 5.17 7.71 6.29
N ASP A 230 5.80 8.09 5.18
CA ASP A 230 5.28 7.78 3.83
C ASP A 230 5.55 6.33 3.37
N VAL A 231 6.14 5.48 4.22
CA VAL A 231 6.44 4.08 3.88
C VAL A 231 5.18 3.26 4.05
N ARG A 232 4.66 2.77 2.93
CA ARG A 232 3.49 1.90 2.90
C ARG A 232 3.77 0.55 3.56
N GLY A 233 2.76 -0.03 4.20
CA GLY A 233 2.82 -1.37 4.74
C GLY A 233 3.18 -2.43 3.68
N MET A 234 3.73 -3.56 4.12
CA MET A 234 4.19 -4.62 3.22
C MET A 234 3.05 -5.23 2.38
N PHE A 235 1.83 -5.23 2.91
CA PHE A 235 0.66 -5.89 2.32
C PHE A 235 -0.46 -4.93 1.91
N THR A 236 -0.16 -3.65 1.74
CA THR A 236 -1.15 -2.61 1.41
C THR A 236 -0.87 -1.89 0.11
#